data_6fc3e1afa8a3c790b866c9df6221eb37
#
_entry.id   6fc3e1afa8a3c790b866c9df6221eb37
#
_cell.length_a   1.000
_cell.length_b   1.000
_cell.length_c   1.000
_cell.angle_alpha   90.00
_cell.angle_beta   90.00
_cell.angle_gamma   90.00
#
_symmetry.space_group_name_H-M   'P 1'
#
loop_
_entity.id
_entity.type
_entity.pdbx_description
1 polymer ?
#
loop_
_entity_poly.entity_id
_entity_poly.type
_entity_poly.pdbx_seq_one_letter_code
_entity_poly.pdbx_strand_id
1 'polypeptide(L)'
;MLSRHVRITKKSYCGIVLLAVLPDILEYVPIVVWVAGGGGPMAVLYQFAIATPGAEPILPPIVQLLVHHLHCAAHSAIVAGAVTLLVWFLRPRWLIPLLGWWSHIIFDVFTHSQDYYPSPFLYPITYRGFDGVAWNSPIFMLTNYLLLAAIWLWLLRTHRRVAS
;
A
#
# COMPACT_ATOMS: atom_id res chain seq x y z
N MET A 1 10.17 22.59 -27.89
CA MET A 1 9.68 21.83 -26.72
C MET A 1 10.67 20.69 -26.45
N LEU A 2 11.60 20.87 -25.50
CA LEU A 2 12.64 19.89 -25.19
C LEU A 2 11.99 18.73 -24.39
N SER A 3 11.89 17.55 -25.00
CA SER A 3 11.56 16.32 -24.31
C SER A 3 12.70 15.99 -23.33
N ARG A 4 12.58 16.43 -22.08
CA ARG A 4 13.46 15.97 -21.02
C ARG A 4 13.14 14.50 -20.79
N HIS A 5 13.96 13.61 -21.33
CA HIS A 5 13.93 12.18 -20.93
C HIS A 5 14.16 12.13 -19.42
N VAL A 6 13.09 11.88 -18.67
CA VAL A 6 13.16 11.70 -17.23
C VAL A 6 13.86 10.35 -16.99
N ARG A 7 15.16 10.40 -16.70
CA ARG A 7 15.91 9.18 -16.31
C ARG A 7 15.50 8.82 -14.87
N ILE A 8 14.86 7.67 -14.73
CA ILE A 8 14.59 7.10 -13.40
C ILE A 8 15.93 6.72 -12.78
N THR A 9 16.31 7.39 -11.71
CA THR A 9 17.53 7.12 -10.96
C THR A 9 17.30 5.97 -9.96
N LYS A 10 18.39 5.34 -9.47
CA LYS A 10 18.28 4.35 -8.38
C LYS A 10 17.53 4.92 -7.16
N LYS A 11 17.74 6.19 -6.84
CA LYS A 11 17.03 6.89 -5.74
C LYS A 11 15.53 7.01 -6.01
N SER A 12 15.13 7.33 -7.23
CA SER A 12 13.72 7.39 -7.61
C SER A 12 13.06 6.01 -7.54
N TYR A 13 13.77 4.97 -7.97
CA TYR A 13 13.28 3.58 -7.89
C TYR A 13 13.06 3.14 -6.43
N CYS A 14 14.05 3.35 -5.55
CA CYS A 14 13.89 3.07 -4.12
C CYS A 14 12.72 3.85 -3.52
N GLY A 15 12.53 5.12 -3.93
CA GLY A 15 11.41 5.93 -3.49
C GLY A 15 10.05 5.39 -3.94
N ILE A 16 9.94 4.89 -5.18
CA ILE A 16 8.71 4.22 -5.67
C ILE A 16 8.38 3.01 -4.81
N VAL A 17 9.35 2.11 -4.59
CA VAL A 17 9.14 0.89 -3.80
C VAL A 17 8.77 1.24 -2.36
N LEU A 18 9.47 2.20 -1.74
CA LEU A 18 9.18 2.62 -0.37
C LEU A 18 7.75 3.17 -0.25
N LEU A 19 7.33 4.05 -1.17
CA LEU A 19 6.00 4.65 -1.14
C LEU A 19 4.89 3.67 -1.56
N ALA A 20 5.23 2.59 -2.27
CA ALA A 20 4.28 1.52 -2.57
C ALA A 20 3.94 0.66 -1.34
N VAL A 21 4.83 0.58 -0.35
CA VAL A 21 4.63 -0.23 0.87
C VAL A 21 4.23 0.64 2.07
N LEU A 22 4.53 1.95 2.00
CA LEU A 22 4.31 2.88 3.11
C LEU A 22 2.87 2.91 3.64
N PRO A 23 1.79 2.88 2.82
CA PRO A 23 0.41 2.90 3.30
C PRO A 23 0.14 1.82 4.34
N ASP A 24 0.51 0.58 4.07
CA ASP A 24 0.33 -0.55 4.99
C ASP A 24 1.17 -0.41 6.27
N ILE A 25 2.39 0.14 6.15
CA ILE A 25 3.25 0.34 7.32
C ILE A 25 2.67 1.42 8.26
N LEU A 26 2.06 2.46 7.69
CA LEU A 26 1.57 3.60 8.48
C LEU A 26 0.50 3.20 9.49
N GLU A 27 -0.36 2.26 9.17
CA GLU A 27 -1.41 1.80 10.10
C GLU A 27 -0.83 1.08 11.33
N TYR A 28 0.36 0.44 11.19
CA TYR A 28 1.03 -0.23 12.31
C TYR A 28 1.73 0.74 13.27
N VAL A 29 2.04 1.95 12.84
CA VAL A 29 2.81 2.92 13.65
C VAL A 29 2.18 3.16 15.02
N PRO A 30 0.87 3.43 15.18
CA PRO A 30 0.26 3.62 16.50
C PRO A 30 0.37 2.39 17.40
N ILE A 31 0.24 1.19 16.82
CA ILE A 31 0.35 -0.07 17.57
C ILE A 31 1.79 -0.28 18.04
N VAL A 32 2.76 -0.05 17.15
CA VAL A 32 4.19 -0.17 17.48
C VAL A 32 4.57 0.81 18.59
N VAL A 33 4.14 2.07 18.50
CA VAL A 33 4.41 3.08 19.53
C VAL A 33 3.78 2.70 20.87
N TRP A 34 2.55 2.21 20.86
CA TRP A 34 1.85 1.77 22.07
C TRP A 34 2.54 0.57 22.71
N VAL A 35 2.90 -0.45 21.94
CA VAL A 35 3.60 -1.65 22.43
C VAL A 35 5.00 -1.30 22.94
N ALA A 36 5.76 -0.47 22.22
CA ALA A 36 7.09 -0.01 22.63
C ALA A 36 7.06 0.83 23.92
N GLY A 37 5.95 1.56 24.16
CA GLY A 37 5.68 2.27 25.41
C GLY A 37 5.23 1.38 26.58
N GLY A 38 5.22 0.05 26.43
CA GLY A 38 4.80 -0.89 27.48
C GLY A 38 3.28 -1.06 27.61
N GLY A 39 2.50 -0.56 26.66
CA GLY A 39 1.04 -0.62 26.69
C GLY A 39 0.43 -1.98 26.35
N GLY A 40 1.21 -2.86 25.70
CA GLY A 40 0.74 -4.19 25.32
C GLY A 40 1.85 -5.16 24.93
N PRO A 41 1.54 -6.46 24.80
CA PRO A 41 2.52 -7.46 24.41
C PRO A 41 2.85 -7.37 22.92
N MET A 42 4.10 -7.73 22.54
CA MET A 42 4.55 -7.79 21.13
C MET A 42 3.66 -8.70 20.25
N ALA A 43 3.04 -9.72 20.83
CA ALA A 43 2.13 -10.62 20.13
C ALA A 43 0.96 -9.90 19.44
N VAL A 44 0.55 -8.73 19.93
CA VAL A 44 -0.53 -7.92 19.33
C VAL A 44 -0.21 -7.51 17.90
N LEU A 45 1.06 -7.18 17.59
CA LEU A 45 1.46 -6.84 16.23
C LEU A 45 1.23 -8.00 15.25
N TYR A 46 1.61 -9.22 15.68
CA TYR A 46 1.37 -10.41 14.87
C TYR A 46 -0.13 -10.72 14.75
N GLN A 47 -0.87 -10.66 15.87
CA GLN A 47 -2.32 -10.88 15.87
C GLN A 47 -3.04 -9.91 14.96
N PHE A 48 -2.66 -8.63 14.98
CA PHE A 48 -3.22 -7.62 14.09
C PHE A 48 -2.93 -7.93 12.61
N ALA A 49 -1.68 -8.35 12.31
CA ALA A 49 -1.26 -8.64 10.93
C ALA A 49 -1.98 -9.85 10.29
N ILE A 50 -2.41 -10.82 11.10
CA ILE A 50 -3.08 -12.05 10.60
C ILE A 50 -4.58 -12.06 10.85
N ALA A 51 -5.13 -10.99 11.45
CA ALA A 51 -6.55 -10.92 11.77
C ALA A 51 -7.41 -10.97 10.50
N THR A 52 -8.56 -11.58 10.61
CA THR A 52 -9.64 -11.44 9.65
C THR A 52 -10.58 -10.31 10.10
N PRO A 53 -11.35 -9.69 9.20
CA PRO A 53 -12.29 -8.63 9.56
C PRO A 53 -13.19 -9.00 10.74
N GLY A 54 -13.17 -8.17 11.78
CA GLY A 54 -13.93 -8.38 13.02
C GLY A 54 -13.25 -9.30 14.06
N ALA A 55 -12.06 -9.84 13.76
CA ALA A 55 -11.26 -10.64 14.69
C ALA A 55 -9.95 -9.96 15.11
N GLU A 56 -9.85 -8.66 14.86
CA GLU A 56 -8.69 -7.86 15.23
C GLU A 56 -8.53 -7.80 16.76
N PRO A 57 -7.29 -7.73 17.27
CA PRO A 57 -7.07 -7.60 18.71
C PRO A 57 -7.66 -6.29 19.23
N ILE A 58 -8.20 -6.32 20.43
CA ILE A 58 -8.73 -5.12 21.08
C ILE A 58 -7.58 -4.17 21.41
N LEU A 59 -7.63 -3.00 20.81
CA LEU A 59 -6.67 -1.91 21.04
C LEU A 59 -7.28 -0.82 21.92
N PRO A 60 -6.46 -0.06 22.66
CA PRO A 60 -6.96 1.15 23.34
C PRO A 60 -7.67 2.09 22.37
N PRO A 61 -8.75 2.77 22.76
CA PRO A 61 -9.58 3.59 21.86
C PRO A 61 -8.77 4.60 21.03
N ILE A 62 -7.78 5.25 21.65
CA ILE A 62 -6.92 6.22 20.94
C ILE A 62 -6.03 5.55 19.90
N VAL A 63 -5.50 4.35 20.18
CA VAL A 63 -4.66 3.59 19.25
C VAL A 63 -5.52 3.15 18.06
N GLN A 64 -6.70 2.59 18.34
CA GLN A 64 -7.65 2.17 17.31
C GLN A 64 -8.08 3.34 16.41
N LEU A 65 -8.36 4.51 16.99
CA LEU A 65 -8.71 5.72 16.25
C LEU A 65 -7.57 6.14 15.30
N LEU A 66 -6.33 6.15 15.79
CA LEU A 66 -5.17 6.52 15.00
C LEU A 66 -4.91 5.51 13.87
N VAL A 67 -4.96 4.20 14.16
CA VAL A 67 -4.86 3.14 13.15
C VAL A 67 -5.89 3.35 12.05
N HIS A 68 -7.17 3.53 12.42
CA HIS A 68 -8.25 3.73 11.46
C HIS A 68 -8.04 4.96 10.56
N HIS A 69 -7.72 6.11 11.15
CA HIS A 69 -7.55 7.34 10.34
C HIS A 69 -6.28 7.32 9.49
N LEU A 70 -5.18 6.73 9.99
CA LEU A 70 -3.96 6.56 9.19
C LEU A 70 -4.20 5.61 8.02
N HIS A 71 -4.87 4.48 8.25
CA HIS A 71 -5.29 3.57 7.20
C HIS A 71 -6.13 4.31 6.15
N CYS A 72 -7.23 4.95 6.56
CA CYS A 72 -8.11 5.66 5.63
C CYS A 72 -7.39 6.77 4.85
N ALA A 73 -6.51 7.54 5.48
CA ALA A 73 -5.77 8.61 4.83
C ALA A 73 -4.72 8.08 3.85
N ALA A 74 -4.01 7.01 4.21
CA ALA A 74 -2.97 6.41 3.39
C ALA A 74 -3.53 5.69 2.14
N HIS A 75 -4.77 5.17 2.21
CA HIS A 75 -5.43 4.49 1.10
C HIS A 75 -6.41 5.41 0.33
N SER A 76 -6.39 6.72 0.60
CA SER A 76 -7.27 7.70 -0.05
C SER A 76 -6.65 8.32 -1.30
N ALA A 77 -7.33 8.19 -2.43
CA ALA A 77 -6.99 8.89 -3.68
C ALA A 77 -7.13 10.42 -3.53
N ILE A 78 -8.05 10.89 -2.68
CA ILE A 78 -8.24 12.33 -2.41
C ILE A 78 -7.04 12.89 -1.66
N VAL A 79 -6.60 12.21 -0.60
CA VAL A 79 -5.40 12.59 0.17
C VAL A 79 -4.16 12.50 -0.70
N ALA A 80 -3.97 11.40 -1.45
CA ALA A 80 -2.86 11.22 -2.37
C ALA A 80 -2.85 12.31 -3.45
N GLY A 81 -4.01 12.68 -4.00
CA GLY A 81 -4.16 13.76 -4.95
C GLY A 81 -3.75 15.12 -4.38
N ALA A 82 -4.22 15.45 -3.18
CA ALA A 82 -3.85 16.68 -2.49
C ALA A 82 -2.33 16.74 -2.22
N VAL A 83 -1.73 15.65 -1.73
CA VAL A 83 -0.28 15.56 -1.52
C VAL A 83 0.49 15.66 -2.84
N THR A 84 0.01 14.99 -3.89
CA THR A 84 0.63 15.06 -5.22
C THR A 84 0.63 16.49 -5.77
N LEU A 85 -0.50 17.19 -5.62
CA LEU A 85 -0.62 18.59 -6.05
C LEU A 85 0.34 19.49 -5.25
N LEU A 86 0.41 19.32 -3.94
CA LEU A 86 1.35 20.05 -3.08
C LEU A 86 2.80 19.79 -3.49
N VAL A 87 3.16 18.53 -3.71
CA VAL A 87 4.50 18.11 -4.14
C VAL A 87 4.83 18.66 -5.52
N TRP A 88 3.87 18.74 -6.43
CA TRP A 88 4.07 19.36 -7.74
C TRP A 88 4.57 20.79 -7.61
N PHE A 89 3.95 21.59 -6.75
CA PHE A 89 4.34 22.99 -6.57
C PHE A 89 5.66 23.15 -5.78
N LEU A 90 5.89 22.32 -4.75
CA LEU A 90 7.01 22.54 -3.83
C LEU A 90 8.27 21.74 -4.21
N ARG A 91 8.12 20.52 -4.69
CA ARG A 91 9.22 19.55 -4.88
C ARG A 91 8.96 18.60 -6.06
N PRO A 92 8.86 19.06 -7.31
CA PRO A 92 8.42 18.25 -8.46
C PRO A 92 9.25 16.98 -8.70
N ARG A 93 10.51 16.92 -8.20
CA ARG A 93 11.35 15.71 -8.26
C ARG A 93 10.78 14.50 -7.52
N TRP A 94 9.85 14.70 -6.57
CA TRP A 94 9.21 13.64 -5.81
C TRP A 94 7.95 13.07 -6.48
N LEU A 95 7.52 13.62 -7.61
CA LEU A 95 6.36 13.11 -8.34
C LEU A 95 6.57 11.67 -8.82
N ILE A 96 7.80 11.31 -9.23
CA ILE A 96 8.11 9.94 -9.66
C ILE A 96 7.97 8.95 -8.49
N PRO A 97 8.58 9.16 -7.31
CA PRO A 97 8.32 8.33 -6.14
C PRO A 97 6.83 8.17 -5.77
N LEU A 98 6.01 9.21 -5.91
CA LEU A 98 4.57 9.13 -5.60
C LEU A 98 3.81 8.14 -6.48
N LEU A 99 4.35 7.75 -7.64
CA LEU A 99 3.77 6.68 -8.46
C LEU A 99 3.65 5.35 -7.68
N GLY A 100 4.56 5.10 -6.72
CA GLY A 100 4.47 3.96 -5.81
C GLY A 100 3.19 4.01 -4.97
N TRP A 101 2.91 5.15 -4.33
CA TRP A 101 1.70 5.33 -3.54
C TRP A 101 0.43 5.23 -4.40
N TRP A 102 0.40 5.86 -5.56
CA TRP A 102 -0.73 5.74 -6.48
C TRP A 102 -0.95 4.31 -6.96
N SER A 103 0.11 3.56 -7.28
CA SER A 103 -0.03 2.15 -7.67
C SER A 103 -0.62 1.32 -6.53
N HIS A 104 -0.20 1.54 -5.27
CA HIS A 104 -0.76 0.87 -4.10
C HIS A 104 -2.28 1.11 -4.01
N ILE A 105 -2.73 2.38 -3.99
CA ILE A 105 -4.16 2.72 -3.90
C ILE A 105 -4.96 2.08 -5.04
N ILE A 106 -4.44 2.13 -6.28
CA ILE A 106 -5.12 1.54 -7.44
C ILE A 106 -5.28 0.03 -7.27
N PHE A 107 -4.22 -0.67 -6.86
CA PHE A 107 -4.31 -2.11 -6.64
C PHE A 107 -5.28 -2.44 -5.51
N ASP A 108 -5.25 -1.73 -4.41
CA ASP A 108 -6.12 -1.96 -3.25
C ASP A 108 -7.60 -1.81 -3.58
N VAL A 109 -7.97 -0.80 -4.37
CA VAL A 109 -9.37 -0.64 -4.81
C VAL A 109 -9.93 -1.90 -5.46
N PHE A 110 -9.11 -2.63 -6.22
CA PHE A 110 -9.56 -3.83 -6.96
C PHE A 110 -9.30 -5.14 -6.20
N THR A 111 -8.40 -5.14 -5.22
CA THR A 111 -7.97 -6.35 -4.50
C THR A 111 -8.54 -6.46 -3.09
N HIS A 112 -9.40 -5.54 -2.70
CA HIS A 112 -10.21 -5.60 -1.48
C HIS A 112 -11.69 -5.74 -1.84
N SER A 113 -12.46 -6.42 -0.96
CA SER A 113 -13.91 -6.57 -1.12
C SER A 113 -14.66 -5.94 0.04
N GLN A 114 -15.98 -5.78 -0.08
CA GLN A 114 -16.81 -5.25 1.02
C GLN A 114 -16.73 -6.13 2.29
N ASP A 115 -16.54 -7.44 2.10
CA ASP A 115 -16.44 -8.41 3.20
C ASP A 115 -15.00 -8.56 3.73
N TYR A 116 -14.01 -7.96 3.06
CA TYR A 116 -12.61 -8.09 3.41
C TYR A 116 -11.86 -6.76 3.26
N TYR A 117 -11.85 -5.98 4.33
CA TYR A 117 -11.14 -4.70 4.48
C TYR A 117 -11.33 -3.74 3.29
N PRO A 118 -12.56 -3.24 3.02
CA PRO A 118 -12.81 -2.37 1.88
C PRO A 118 -11.92 -1.13 1.91
N SER A 119 -11.17 -0.88 0.83
CA SER A 119 -10.27 0.27 0.73
C SER A 119 -11.05 1.59 0.62
N PRO A 120 -10.91 2.55 1.56
CA PRO A 120 -11.68 3.79 1.61
C PRO A 120 -11.08 4.86 0.68
N PHE A 121 -10.98 4.58 -0.62
CA PHE A 121 -10.26 5.41 -1.61
C PHE A 121 -10.82 6.83 -1.78
N LEU A 122 -12.04 7.10 -1.33
CA LEU A 122 -12.67 8.44 -1.35
C LEU A 122 -12.70 9.11 0.03
N TYR A 123 -12.00 8.60 1.03
CA TYR A 123 -11.88 9.27 2.32
C TYR A 123 -11.30 10.69 2.14
N PRO A 124 -11.77 11.74 2.86
CA PRO A 124 -12.75 11.73 3.94
C PRO A 124 -14.23 11.86 3.49
N ILE A 125 -14.54 11.89 2.20
CA ILE A 125 -15.92 12.08 1.71
C ILE A 125 -16.78 10.87 2.07
N THR A 126 -16.25 9.66 1.96
CA THR A 126 -16.92 8.43 2.35
C THR A 126 -15.91 7.38 2.81
N TYR A 127 -16.36 6.48 3.69
CA TYR A 127 -15.62 5.30 4.13
C TYR A 127 -15.94 4.05 3.29
N ARG A 128 -16.86 4.17 2.33
CA ARG A 128 -17.20 3.05 1.46
C ARG A 128 -16.09 2.80 0.46
N GLY A 129 -15.66 1.54 0.37
CA GLY A 129 -14.73 1.08 -0.64
C GLY A 129 -15.46 0.51 -1.87
N PHE A 130 -14.71 0.21 -2.91
CA PHE A 130 -15.16 -0.59 -4.05
C PHE A 130 -15.24 -2.07 -3.64
N ASP A 131 -16.20 -2.79 -4.21
CA ASP A 131 -16.33 -4.23 -3.98
C ASP A 131 -15.54 -4.98 -5.05
N GLY A 132 -14.25 -5.15 -4.80
CA GLY A 132 -13.31 -5.86 -5.66
C GLY A 132 -13.21 -7.35 -5.31
N VAL A 133 -12.11 -7.97 -5.72
CA VAL A 133 -11.81 -9.37 -5.39
C VAL A 133 -10.83 -9.42 -4.24
N ALA A 134 -11.23 -9.97 -3.09
CA ALA A 134 -10.34 -10.08 -1.92
C ALA A 134 -9.03 -10.78 -2.30
N TRP A 135 -7.89 -10.13 -2.05
CA TRP A 135 -6.56 -10.62 -2.42
C TRP A 135 -6.21 -11.98 -1.78
N ASN A 136 -6.81 -12.30 -0.63
CA ASN A 136 -6.64 -13.57 0.07
C ASN A 136 -7.54 -14.69 -0.48
N SER A 137 -8.37 -14.42 -1.49
CA SER A 137 -9.19 -15.47 -2.12
C SER A 137 -8.29 -16.50 -2.82
N PRO A 138 -8.60 -17.82 -2.72
CA PRO A 138 -7.76 -18.87 -3.31
C PRO A 138 -7.52 -18.69 -4.81
N ILE A 139 -8.53 -18.24 -5.55
CA ILE A 139 -8.43 -18.03 -7.01
C ILE A 139 -7.50 -16.86 -7.30
N PHE A 140 -7.62 -15.74 -6.56
CA PHE A 140 -6.74 -14.59 -6.73
C PHE A 140 -5.28 -14.97 -6.43
N MET A 141 -5.04 -15.64 -5.29
CA MET A 141 -3.71 -16.06 -4.89
C MET A 141 -3.06 -17.00 -5.92
N LEU A 142 -3.81 -17.99 -6.40
CA LEU A 142 -3.32 -18.92 -7.43
C LEU A 142 -2.95 -18.17 -8.72
N THR A 143 -3.86 -17.30 -9.21
CA THR A 143 -3.63 -16.52 -10.42
C THR A 143 -2.42 -15.60 -10.26
N ASN A 144 -2.28 -14.91 -9.13
CA ASN A 144 -1.15 -14.04 -8.84
C ASN A 144 0.19 -14.80 -8.86
N TYR A 145 0.27 -15.96 -8.19
CA TYR A 145 1.49 -16.77 -8.19
C TYR A 145 1.83 -17.34 -9.57
N LEU A 146 0.84 -17.75 -10.35
CA LEU A 146 1.06 -18.22 -11.72
C LEU A 146 1.60 -17.09 -12.62
N LEU A 147 1.06 -15.87 -12.52
CA LEU A 147 1.55 -14.70 -13.24
C LEU A 147 2.97 -14.33 -12.83
N LEU A 148 3.27 -14.30 -11.53
CA LEU A 148 4.62 -14.04 -11.03
C LEU A 148 5.62 -15.08 -11.53
N ALA A 149 5.28 -16.36 -11.50
CA ALA A 149 6.11 -17.44 -12.03
C ALA A 149 6.34 -17.29 -13.55
N ALA A 150 5.29 -16.96 -14.31
CA ALA A 150 5.39 -16.74 -15.75
C ALA A 150 6.31 -15.54 -16.08
N ILE A 151 6.14 -14.42 -15.40
CA ILE A 151 7.00 -13.22 -15.56
C ILE A 151 8.45 -13.56 -15.19
N TRP A 152 8.67 -14.25 -14.08
CA TRP A 152 10.01 -14.67 -13.64
C TRP A 152 10.68 -15.55 -14.68
N LEU A 153 9.99 -16.56 -15.20
CA LEU A 153 10.52 -17.45 -16.26
C LEU A 153 10.81 -16.68 -17.55
N TRP A 154 9.96 -15.73 -17.92
CA TRP A 154 10.18 -14.88 -19.08
C TRP A 154 11.43 -14.01 -18.91
N LEU A 155 11.61 -13.37 -17.76
CA LEU A 155 12.80 -12.57 -17.44
C LEU A 155 14.08 -13.42 -17.48
N LEU A 156 14.07 -14.60 -16.90
CA LEU A 156 15.22 -15.52 -16.95
C LEU A 156 15.62 -15.91 -18.39
N ARG A 157 14.62 -16.15 -19.26
CA ARG A 157 14.87 -16.49 -20.66
C ARG A 157 15.43 -15.30 -21.46
N THR A 158 14.91 -14.10 -21.22
CA THR A 158 15.38 -12.89 -21.91
C THR A 158 16.79 -12.51 -21.47
N HIS A 159 17.10 -12.56 -20.17
CA HIS A 159 18.45 -12.30 -19.68
C HIS A 159 19.50 -13.27 -20.23
N ARG A 160 19.18 -14.56 -20.36
CA ARG A 160 20.10 -15.56 -20.96
C ARG A 160 20.39 -15.29 -22.43
N ARG A 161 19.41 -14.76 -23.19
CA ARG A 161 19.60 -14.42 -24.63
C ARG A 161 20.44 -13.17 -24.87
N VAL A 162 20.55 -12.27 -23.90
CA VAL A 162 21.37 -11.05 -24.00
C VAL A 162 22.81 -11.32 -23.57
N ALA A 163 23.06 -12.39 -22.80
CA ALA A 163 24.37 -12.77 -22.29
C ALA A 163 25.10 -13.82 -23.21
N SER A 164 24.41 -14.36 -24.21
CA SER A 164 24.95 -15.24 -25.26
C SER A 164 25.22 -14.47 -26.55
#